data_a5d607b7d570977b2c621fc74752b89f
#
_entry.id   a5d607b7d570977b2c621fc74752b89f
#
_cell.length_a   1.000
_cell.length_b   1.000
_cell.length_c   1.000
_cell.angle_alpha   90.00
_cell.angle_beta   90.00
_cell.angle_gamma   90.00
#
_symmetry.space_group_name_H-M   'P 1'
#
loop_
_entity.id
_entity.type
_entity.pdbx_description
1 polymer ?
#
loop_
_entity_poly.entity_id
_entity_poly.type
_entity_poly.pdbx_seq_one_letter_code
_entity_poly.pdbx_strand_id
1 'polypeptide(L)'
;KQNKITEEQGAADLLQKKAELFPNLSFSTTQAIDYRPLQKSETSIVANGIANSSSNKLTENGNYGLNASWTVWDGGANRKNIKAQKLQNQISALATQTTANSIQEQIAQLYVQILYSKDALDVNKAMEETAKSQFGRGKEMYEQGQISKADLAQLEAQAASAQYDCVATQTQIDNYKRQLKELLEITDDRKFDISGIGTNDEATMQLIPSVNEVYQKALNLRPEIQSSRLSIDAADLDIDIAKAGYYPSISLTAGIGDSHYSGSRESAGEQMRQNLSASAGVTLSIPIFDNKRNKTNVQKARLNKMDSELQLQDQQKKLYSTVEEYWLNAYSNQQKYVAANAKLKSAQTSYELLDEQFKNGLKNIVELMNGRDELMSAQQDRLQSKYNTLLHIQLLKFYQGESINL
;
A
#
# COMPACT_ATOMS: atom_id res chain seq x y z
N LYS A 1 -5.63 1.02 -7.81
CA LYS A 1 -5.33 0.68 -9.22
C LYS A 1 -4.01 -0.07 -9.34
N GLN A 2 -2.90 0.43 -8.78
CA GLN A 2 -1.58 -0.23 -8.86
C GLN A 2 -1.62 -1.70 -8.41
N ASN A 3 -2.25 -1.98 -7.27
CA ASN A 3 -2.35 -3.36 -6.76
C ASN A 3 -3.13 -4.29 -7.69
N LYS A 4 -4.16 -3.80 -8.40
CA LYS A 4 -4.86 -4.60 -9.42
C LYS A 4 -3.97 -4.95 -10.61
N ILE A 5 -3.10 -4.01 -11.02
CA ILE A 5 -2.11 -4.29 -12.06
C ILE A 5 -1.14 -5.39 -11.59
N THR A 6 -0.71 -5.35 -10.32
CA THR A 6 0.13 -6.41 -9.73
C THR A 6 -0.58 -7.77 -9.71
N GLU A 7 -1.89 -7.82 -9.45
CA GLU A 7 -2.68 -9.06 -9.54
C GLU A 7 -2.73 -9.59 -10.99
N GLU A 8 -2.93 -8.71 -11.98
CA GLU A 8 -2.94 -9.08 -13.40
C GLU A 8 -1.55 -9.57 -13.86
N GLN A 9 -0.47 -8.93 -13.41
CA GLN A 9 0.90 -9.40 -13.64
C GLN A 9 1.11 -10.80 -13.04
N GLY A 10 0.69 -11.01 -11.79
CA GLY A 10 0.78 -12.33 -11.18
C GLY A 10 -0.03 -13.41 -11.91
N ALA A 11 -1.18 -13.05 -12.48
CA ALA A 11 -1.96 -13.97 -13.31
C ALA A 11 -1.22 -14.34 -14.61
N ALA A 12 -0.55 -13.36 -15.25
CA ALA A 12 0.31 -13.60 -16.43
C ALA A 12 1.52 -14.49 -16.07
N ASP A 13 2.18 -14.22 -14.95
CA ASP A 13 3.29 -15.04 -14.45
C ASP A 13 2.86 -16.49 -14.21
N LEU A 14 1.65 -16.70 -13.65
CA LEU A 14 1.11 -18.04 -13.47
C LEU A 14 0.88 -18.76 -14.79
N LEU A 15 0.43 -18.06 -15.83
CA LEU A 15 0.30 -18.63 -17.18
C LEU A 15 1.66 -19.00 -17.76
N GLN A 16 2.67 -18.14 -17.58
CA GLN A 16 4.04 -18.41 -17.98
C GLN A 16 4.60 -19.64 -17.25
N LYS A 17 4.44 -19.73 -15.91
CA LYS A 17 4.88 -20.90 -15.13
C LYS A 17 4.20 -22.20 -15.57
N LYS A 18 2.93 -22.15 -15.99
CA LYS A 18 2.25 -23.31 -16.58
C LYS A 18 2.81 -23.64 -17.96
N ALA A 19 3.13 -22.65 -18.78
CA ALA A 19 3.72 -22.84 -20.11
C ALA A 19 5.13 -23.45 -20.05
N GLU A 20 5.89 -23.24 -18.97
CA GLU A 20 7.20 -23.90 -18.72
C GLU A 20 7.09 -25.44 -18.63
N LEU A 21 5.89 -26.02 -18.50
CA LEU A 21 5.65 -27.46 -18.58
C LEU A 21 5.66 -27.99 -20.03
N PHE A 22 5.66 -27.13 -21.03
CA PHE A 22 5.65 -27.47 -22.45
C PHE A 22 6.99 -27.19 -23.11
N PRO A 23 7.28 -27.79 -24.26
CA PRO A 23 8.52 -27.52 -24.98
C PRO A 23 8.61 -26.07 -25.47
N ASN A 24 9.81 -25.52 -25.42
CA ASN A 24 10.17 -24.27 -26.06
C ASN A 24 10.63 -24.58 -27.51
N LEU A 25 10.18 -23.78 -28.47
CA LEU A 25 10.60 -23.84 -29.87
C LEU A 25 11.23 -22.50 -30.26
N SER A 26 12.44 -22.56 -30.83
CA SER A 26 13.16 -21.37 -31.27
C SER A 26 13.78 -21.58 -32.65
N PHE A 27 13.73 -20.56 -33.50
CA PHE A 27 14.51 -20.49 -34.73
C PHE A 27 15.68 -19.54 -34.50
N SER A 28 16.88 -19.98 -34.93
CA SER A 28 18.09 -19.15 -34.88
C SER A 28 18.80 -19.21 -36.20
N THR A 29 19.36 -18.10 -36.61
CA THR A 29 20.29 -18.03 -37.75
C THR A 29 21.49 -17.19 -37.35
N THR A 30 22.64 -17.64 -37.73
CA THR A 30 23.91 -16.92 -37.56
C THR A 30 24.59 -16.83 -38.93
N GLN A 31 24.90 -15.60 -39.33
CA GLN A 31 25.70 -15.31 -40.49
C GLN A 31 27.01 -14.69 -40.03
N ALA A 32 28.14 -15.27 -40.39
CA ALA A 32 29.44 -14.80 -39.98
C ALA A 32 30.36 -14.63 -41.19
N ILE A 33 31.14 -13.57 -41.18
CA ILE A 33 32.19 -13.33 -42.17
C ILE A 33 33.52 -13.38 -41.39
N ASP A 34 34.35 -14.37 -41.74
CA ASP A 34 35.66 -14.57 -41.15
C ASP A 34 36.74 -14.09 -42.10
N TYR A 35 37.58 -13.16 -41.64
CA TYR A 35 38.78 -12.71 -42.38
C TYR A 35 40.03 -13.19 -41.68
N ARG A 36 40.82 -14.02 -42.41
CA ARG A 36 42.06 -14.63 -41.91
C ARG A 36 43.28 -14.15 -42.74
N PRO A 37 43.85 -12.98 -42.45
CA PRO A 37 44.89 -12.35 -43.28
C PRO A 37 46.19 -13.16 -43.38
N LEU A 38 46.50 -13.95 -42.37
CA LEU A 38 47.78 -14.70 -42.29
C LEU A 38 47.60 -16.16 -42.70
N GLN A 39 46.44 -16.59 -43.19
CA GLN A 39 46.28 -17.96 -43.69
C GLN A 39 47.04 -18.19 -44.96
N LYS A 40 47.90 -19.21 -44.95
CA LYS A 40 48.66 -19.63 -46.10
C LYS A 40 47.97 -20.79 -46.81
N SER A 41 48.09 -20.87 -48.13
CA SER A 41 47.68 -22.06 -48.89
C SER A 41 48.60 -23.24 -48.56
N GLU A 42 47.97 -24.34 -48.13
CA GLU A 42 48.76 -25.58 -47.89
C GLU A 42 48.65 -26.51 -49.09
N THR A 43 49.75 -27.07 -49.44
CA THR A 43 49.85 -28.09 -50.49
C THR A 43 50.01 -29.44 -49.79
N SER A 44 49.06 -30.33 -49.93
CA SER A 44 49.14 -31.70 -49.37
C SER A 44 49.36 -32.69 -50.45
N ILE A 45 50.30 -33.61 -50.23
CA ILE A 45 50.52 -34.74 -51.09
C ILE A 45 49.55 -35.85 -50.70
N VAL A 46 48.64 -36.21 -51.59
CA VAL A 46 47.68 -37.33 -51.40
C VAL A 46 48.10 -38.51 -52.31
N ALA A 47 47.62 -39.73 -51.98
CA ALA A 47 48.07 -40.96 -52.61
C ALA A 47 48.02 -40.98 -54.18
N ASN A 48 47.24 -40.09 -54.80
CA ASN A 48 47.06 -40.00 -56.24
C ASN A 48 47.49 -38.63 -56.86
N GLY A 49 48.34 -37.86 -56.20
CA GLY A 49 48.81 -36.59 -56.75
C GLY A 49 48.95 -35.47 -55.72
N ILE A 50 49.13 -34.25 -56.23
CA ILE A 50 49.23 -33.04 -55.38
C ILE A 50 47.86 -32.38 -55.31
N ALA A 51 47.28 -32.26 -54.10
CA ALA A 51 46.11 -31.47 -53.87
C ALA A 51 46.53 -30.08 -53.33
N ASN A 52 46.22 -29.02 -54.09
CA ASN A 52 46.37 -27.66 -53.61
C ASN A 52 45.10 -27.20 -52.95
N SER A 53 45.14 -26.93 -51.65
CA SER A 53 44.08 -26.25 -50.95
C SER A 53 44.26 -24.73 -51.07
N SER A 54 43.49 -24.07 -51.90
CA SER A 54 43.44 -22.61 -51.89
C SER A 54 42.58 -22.14 -50.67
N SER A 55 43.23 -21.46 -49.75
CA SER A 55 42.48 -20.87 -48.61
C SER A 55 42.00 -19.49 -48.99
N ASN A 56 40.68 -19.33 -49.00
CA ASN A 56 40.06 -18.00 -49.09
C ASN A 56 40.30 -17.26 -47.78
N LYS A 57 40.99 -16.10 -47.86
CA LYS A 57 41.20 -15.25 -46.66
C LYS A 57 39.92 -14.68 -46.09
N LEU A 58 38.87 -14.57 -46.89
CA LEU A 58 37.55 -14.16 -46.51
C LEU A 58 36.60 -15.35 -46.70
N THR A 59 35.90 -15.74 -45.64
CA THR A 59 34.93 -16.82 -45.69
C THR A 59 33.63 -16.36 -45.02
N GLU A 60 32.52 -16.77 -45.61
CA GLU A 60 31.18 -16.53 -45.08
C GLU A 60 30.60 -17.86 -44.61
N ASN A 61 30.04 -17.86 -43.42
CA ASN A 61 29.39 -19.02 -42.79
C ASN A 61 27.98 -18.67 -42.43
N GLY A 62 27.04 -19.50 -42.84
CA GLY A 62 25.63 -19.39 -42.43
C GLY A 62 25.19 -20.65 -41.70
N ASN A 63 24.60 -20.50 -40.54
CA ASN A 63 23.95 -21.56 -39.78
C ASN A 63 22.49 -21.22 -39.59
N TYR A 64 21.62 -22.17 -39.78
CA TYR A 64 20.18 -22.08 -39.59
C TYR A 64 19.74 -23.21 -38.69
N GLY A 65 18.96 -22.92 -37.67
CA GLY A 65 18.51 -23.94 -36.73
C GLY A 65 17.09 -23.70 -36.21
N LEU A 66 16.26 -24.72 -36.28
CA LEU A 66 15.01 -24.81 -35.54
C LEU A 66 15.24 -25.77 -34.38
N ASN A 67 15.13 -25.27 -33.14
CA ASN A 67 15.47 -26.04 -31.96
C ASN A 67 14.26 -26.09 -31.02
N ALA A 68 13.96 -27.29 -30.55
CA ALA A 68 12.98 -27.54 -29.50
C ALA A 68 13.72 -28.06 -28.24
N SER A 69 13.35 -27.51 -27.07
CA SER A 69 13.84 -28.01 -25.80
C SER A 69 12.69 -28.16 -24.81
N TRP A 70 12.70 -29.25 -24.07
CA TRP A 70 11.65 -29.55 -23.09
C TRP A 70 12.25 -30.20 -21.85
N THR A 71 12.05 -29.57 -20.69
CA THR A 71 12.37 -30.18 -19.40
C THR A 71 11.17 -31.02 -18.94
N VAL A 72 11.25 -32.32 -19.12
CA VAL A 72 10.19 -33.27 -18.77
C VAL A 72 10.12 -33.50 -17.27
N TRP A 73 11.30 -33.51 -16.64
CA TRP A 73 11.43 -33.74 -15.21
C TRP A 73 12.59 -32.93 -14.62
N ASP A 74 12.35 -32.27 -13.50
CA ASP A 74 13.32 -31.40 -12.81
C ASP A 74 13.29 -31.60 -11.28
N GLY A 75 13.06 -32.86 -10.83
CA GLY A 75 12.84 -33.13 -9.41
C GLY A 75 11.49 -32.61 -8.87
N GLY A 76 10.59 -32.20 -9.77
CA GLY A 76 9.28 -31.65 -9.43
C GLY A 76 9.28 -30.15 -9.13
N ALA A 77 10.38 -29.42 -9.36
CA ALA A 77 10.51 -27.97 -9.13
C ALA A 77 9.44 -27.18 -9.91
N ASN A 78 9.25 -27.42 -11.22
CA ASN A 78 8.29 -26.69 -12.04
C ASN A 78 6.86 -26.76 -11.49
N ARG A 79 6.44 -27.95 -11.02
CA ARG A 79 5.11 -28.11 -10.43
C ARG A 79 4.96 -27.38 -9.11
N LYS A 80 6.04 -27.29 -8.30
CA LYS A 80 6.07 -26.55 -7.05
C LYS A 80 6.12 -25.06 -7.28
N ASN A 81 6.87 -24.60 -8.30
CA ASN A 81 6.88 -23.20 -8.76
C ASN A 81 5.48 -22.71 -9.14
N ILE A 82 4.68 -23.54 -9.85
CA ILE A 82 3.28 -23.21 -10.16
C ILE A 82 2.46 -23.06 -8.88
N LYS A 83 2.67 -23.91 -7.88
CA LYS A 83 1.96 -23.80 -6.59
C LYS A 83 2.39 -22.55 -5.83
N ALA A 84 3.70 -22.26 -5.77
CA ALA A 84 4.23 -21.07 -5.15
C ALA A 84 3.69 -19.79 -5.82
N GLN A 85 3.63 -19.76 -7.16
CA GLN A 85 3.03 -18.64 -7.90
C GLN A 85 1.54 -18.45 -7.58
N LYS A 86 0.78 -19.53 -7.38
CA LYS A 86 -0.62 -19.42 -6.96
C LYS A 86 -0.76 -18.79 -5.56
N LEU A 87 0.10 -19.17 -4.61
CA LEU A 87 0.12 -18.55 -3.29
C LEU A 87 0.52 -17.07 -3.39
N GLN A 88 1.52 -16.75 -4.23
CA GLN A 88 1.93 -15.36 -4.47
C GLN A 88 0.77 -14.51 -5.03
N ASN A 89 -0.05 -15.06 -5.93
CA ASN A 89 -1.22 -14.37 -6.44
C ASN A 89 -2.28 -14.14 -5.34
N GLN A 90 -2.48 -15.10 -4.43
CA GLN A 90 -3.36 -14.93 -3.28
C GLN A 90 -2.83 -13.85 -2.31
N ILE A 91 -1.51 -13.81 -2.07
CA ILE A 91 -0.85 -12.77 -1.27
C ILE A 91 -1.08 -11.40 -1.91
N SER A 92 -0.94 -11.27 -3.23
CA SER A 92 -1.19 -10.02 -3.95
C SER A 92 -2.65 -9.55 -3.85
N ALA A 93 -3.61 -10.48 -3.91
CA ALA A 93 -5.04 -10.17 -3.71
C ALA A 93 -5.32 -9.69 -2.27
N LEU A 94 -4.70 -10.32 -1.26
CA LEU A 94 -4.80 -9.87 0.13
C LEU A 94 -4.12 -8.51 0.35
N ALA A 95 -3.02 -8.21 -0.34
CA ALA A 95 -2.38 -6.89 -0.31
C ALA A 95 -3.31 -5.80 -0.89
N THR A 96 -4.10 -6.12 -1.91
CA THR A 96 -5.15 -5.22 -2.43
C THR A 96 -6.22 -4.94 -1.37
N GLN A 97 -6.67 -5.98 -0.66
CA GLN A 97 -7.64 -5.82 0.43
C GLN A 97 -7.07 -5.01 1.60
N THR A 98 -5.81 -5.25 1.97
CA THR A 98 -5.11 -4.46 3.01
C THR A 98 -5.07 -2.99 2.65
N THR A 99 -4.74 -2.68 1.39
CA THR A 99 -4.74 -1.29 0.90
C THR A 99 -6.14 -0.69 0.90
N ALA A 100 -7.16 -1.44 0.49
CA ALA A 100 -8.55 -0.99 0.53
C ALA A 100 -9.00 -0.68 1.97
N ASN A 101 -8.66 -1.54 2.92
CA ASN A 101 -8.95 -1.32 4.35
C ASN A 101 -8.25 -0.05 4.88
N SER A 102 -6.98 0.16 4.54
CA SER A 102 -6.24 1.37 4.93
C SER A 102 -6.86 2.64 4.36
N ILE A 103 -7.33 2.60 3.10
CA ILE A 103 -8.05 3.74 2.49
C ILE A 103 -9.38 3.99 3.22
N GLN A 104 -10.13 2.95 3.58
CA GLN A 104 -11.37 3.09 4.34
C GLN A 104 -11.14 3.72 5.72
N GLU A 105 -10.08 3.31 6.42
CA GLU A 105 -9.68 3.91 7.70
C GLU A 105 -9.34 5.41 7.53
N GLN A 106 -8.58 5.77 6.50
CA GLN A 106 -8.24 7.17 6.18
C GLN A 106 -9.46 8.00 5.81
N ILE A 107 -10.40 7.44 5.02
CA ILE A 107 -11.67 8.10 4.70
C ILE A 107 -12.46 8.37 5.97
N ALA A 108 -12.58 7.39 6.87
CA ALA A 108 -13.29 7.54 8.14
C ALA A 108 -12.69 8.63 9.01
N GLN A 109 -11.35 8.68 9.11
CA GLN A 109 -10.64 9.71 9.86
C GLN A 109 -10.89 11.12 9.28
N LEU A 110 -10.74 11.29 7.97
CA LEU A 110 -10.99 12.59 7.31
C LEU A 110 -12.45 12.99 7.42
N TYR A 111 -13.38 12.04 7.27
CA TYR A 111 -14.81 12.30 7.39
C TYR A 111 -15.17 12.82 8.78
N VAL A 112 -14.69 12.18 9.84
CA VAL A 112 -14.90 12.61 11.22
C VAL A 112 -14.24 13.97 11.50
N GLN A 113 -13.05 14.22 10.96
CA GLN A 113 -12.39 15.53 11.07
C GLN A 113 -13.20 16.65 10.41
N ILE A 114 -13.84 16.38 9.25
CA ILE A 114 -14.71 17.35 8.60
C ILE A 114 -15.97 17.60 9.45
N LEU A 115 -16.59 16.54 9.98
CA LEU A 115 -17.77 16.71 10.85
C LEU A 115 -17.45 17.52 12.11
N TYR A 116 -16.36 17.15 12.80
CA TYR A 116 -15.86 17.91 13.95
C TYR A 116 -15.65 19.40 13.61
N SER A 117 -14.96 19.67 12.49
CA SER A 117 -14.67 21.04 12.09
C SER A 117 -15.90 21.83 11.65
N LYS A 118 -16.94 21.18 11.10
CA LYS A 118 -18.24 21.82 10.80
C LYS A 118 -18.95 22.23 12.09
N ASP A 119 -19.05 21.34 13.07
CA ASP A 119 -19.67 21.68 14.37
C ASP A 119 -18.85 22.76 15.11
N ALA A 120 -17.52 22.70 15.04
CA ALA A 120 -16.63 23.72 15.59
C ALA A 120 -16.82 25.08 14.89
N LEU A 121 -17.04 25.08 13.56
CA LEU A 121 -17.37 26.32 12.83
C LEU A 121 -18.68 26.95 13.31
N ASP A 122 -19.70 26.13 13.56
CA ASP A 122 -20.99 26.64 14.05
C ASP A 122 -20.85 27.25 15.46
N VAL A 123 -20.02 26.63 16.34
CA VAL A 123 -19.63 27.22 17.63
C VAL A 123 -18.91 28.55 17.43
N ASN A 124 -17.92 28.61 16.55
CA ASN A 124 -17.16 29.83 16.29
C ASN A 124 -18.04 30.96 15.73
N LYS A 125 -19.00 30.65 14.84
CA LYS A 125 -19.97 31.64 14.31
C LYS A 125 -20.84 32.20 15.42
N ALA A 126 -21.35 31.36 16.33
CA ALA A 126 -22.13 31.83 17.47
C ALA A 126 -21.29 32.74 18.40
N MET A 127 -20.00 32.43 18.60
CA MET A 127 -19.08 33.27 19.34
C MET A 127 -18.73 34.58 18.63
N GLU A 128 -18.59 34.55 17.31
CA GLU A 128 -18.40 35.77 16.48
C GLU A 128 -19.58 36.72 16.59
N GLU A 129 -20.81 36.19 16.47
CA GLU A 129 -22.03 36.99 16.64
C GLU A 129 -22.12 37.62 18.03
N THR A 130 -21.82 36.82 19.07
CA THR A 130 -21.75 37.30 20.45
C THR A 130 -20.71 38.41 20.61
N ALA A 131 -19.49 38.23 20.11
CA ALA A 131 -18.43 39.23 20.21
C ALA A 131 -18.77 40.53 19.46
N LYS A 132 -19.37 40.42 18.26
CA LYS A 132 -19.87 41.59 17.50
C LYS A 132 -20.94 42.36 18.28
N SER A 133 -21.89 41.64 18.90
CA SER A 133 -22.94 42.26 19.73
C SER A 133 -22.35 42.95 20.95
N GLN A 134 -21.34 42.33 21.60
CA GLN A 134 -20.65 42.95 22.77
C GLN A 134 -19.85 44.17 22.33
N PHE A 135 -19.15 44.15 21.20
CA PHE A 135 -18.46 45.32 20.67
C PHE A 135 -19.43 46.47 20.33
N GLY A 136 -20.61 46.17 19.73
CA GLY A 136 -21.66 47.17 19.48
C GLY A 136 -22.12 47.86 20.75
N ARG A 137 -22.45 47.08 21.80
CA ARG A 137 -22.81 47.60 23.13
C ARG A 137 -21.66 48.38 23.77
N GLY A 138 -20.41 47.89 23.62
CA GLY A 138 -19.25 48.57 24.14
C GLY A 138 -19.04 49.99 23.53
N LYS A 139 -19.39 50.18 22.26
CA LYS A 139 -19.41 51.55 21.66
C LYS A 139 -20.40 52.47 22.35
N GLU A 140 -21.60 52.01 22.56
CA GLU A 140 -22.66 52.79 23.27
C GLU A 140 -22.21 53.11 24.69
N MET A 141 -21.67 52.17 25.44
CA MET A 141 -21.16 52.38 26.80
C MET A 141 -19.98 53.37 26.83
N TYR A 142 -19.05 53.32 25.82
CA TYR A 142 -17.96 54.29 25.72
C TYR A 142 -18.47 55.69 25.41
N GLU A 143 -19.42 55.85 24.52
CA GLU A 143 -20.04 57.16 24.21
C GLU A 143 -20.76 57.76 25.45
N GLN A 144 -21.26 56.90 26.34
CA GLN A 144 -21.84 57.31 27.61
C GLN A 144 -20.79 57.48 28.74
N GLY A 145 -19.50 57.24 28.46
CA GLY A 145 -18.43 57.38 29.44
C GLY A 145 -18.39 56.26 30.52
N GLN A 146 -19.08 55.13 30.27
CA GLN A 146 -19.14 53.99 31.20
C GLN A 146 -17.97 53.05 31.16
N ILE A 147 -17.28 52.96 29.99
CA ILE A 147 -16.07 52.18 29.83
C ILE A 147 -14.92 53.02 29.25
N SER A 148 -13.69 52.56 29.43
CA SER A 148 -12.49 53.23 28.88
C SER A 148 -12.32 52.96 27.39
N LYS A 149 -11.50 53.80 26.71
CA LYS A 149 -11.07 53.51 25.32
C LYS A 149 -10.29 52.21 25.20
N ALA A 150 -9.57 51.83 26.24
CA ALA A 150 -8.84 50.55 26.29
C ALA A 150 -9.79 49.36 26.28
N ASP A 151 -10.87 49.45 27.07
CA ASP A 151 -11.89 48.40 27.11
C ASP A 151 -12.61 48.24 25.75
N LEU A 152 -12.93 49.40 25.10
CA LEU A 152 -13.52 49.37 23.76
C LEU A 152 -12.57 48.72 22.73
N ALA A 153 -11.29 49.08 22.75
CA ALA A 153 -10.29 48.48 21.85
C ALA A 153 -10.13 46.99 22.10
N GLN A 154 -10.30 46.53 23.33
CA GLN A 154 -10.25 45.12 23.68
C GLN A 154 -11.48 44.34 23.12
N LEU A 155 -12.67 44.91 23.17
CA LEU A 155 -13.88 44.34 22.52
C LEU A 155 -13.75 44.29 21.01
N GLU A 156 -13.15 45.31 20.38
CA GLU A 156 -12.87 45.35 18.98
C GLU A 156 -11.90 44.24 18.55
N ALA A 157 -10.78 44.12 19.24
CA ALA A 157 -9.80 43.06 19.03
C ALA A 157 -10.42 41.66 19.18
N GLN A 158 -11.33 41.51 20.13
CA GLN A 158 -12.06 40.27 20.36
C GLN A 158 -13.01 39.91 19.23
N ALA A 159 -13.77 40.86 18.69
CA ALA A 159 -14.62 40.63 17.55
C ALA A 159 -13.81 40.23 16.29
N ALA A 160 -12.66 40.89 16.10
CA ALA A 160 -11.74 40.56 15.01
C ALA A 160 -11.12 39.15 15.17
N SER A 161 -10.73 38.78 16.40
CA SER A 161 -10.23 37.42 16.69
C SER A 161 -11.28 36.35 16.41
N ALA A 162 -12.53 36.54 16.85
CA ALA A 162 -13.60 35.59 16.60
C ALA A 162 -13.89 35.43 15.08
N GLN A 163 -13.81 36.52 14.31
CA GLN A 163 -13.89 36.43 12.84
C GLN A 163 -12.73 35.66 12.23
N TYR A 164 -11.50 35.89 12.72
CA TYR A 164 -10.33 35.12 12.28
C TYR A 164 -10.50 33.64 12.53
N ASP A 165 -11.00 33.23 13.70
CA ASP A 165 -11.24 31.83 14.05
C ASP A 165 -12.26 31.16 13.14
N CYS A 166 -13.31 31.88 12.71
CA CYS A 166 -14.26 31.40 11.72
C CYS A 166 -13.59 31.14 10.37
N VAL A 167 -12.78 32.07 9.88
CA VAL A 167 -12.05 31.92 8.61
C VAL A 167 -11.05 30.78 8.68
N ALA A 168 -10.30 30.67 9.77
CA ALA A 168 -9.32 29.61 9.99
C ALA A 168 -9.99 28.22 9.99
N THR A 169 -11.13 28.08 10.72
CA THR A 169 -11.87 26.83 10.76
C THR A 169 -12.48 26.46 9.42
N GLN A 170 -13.03 27.44 8.68
CA GLN A 170 -13.51 27.21 7.31
C GLN A 170 -12.40 26.73 6.38
N THR A 171 -11.23 27.37 6.46
CA THR A 171 -10.05 26.93 5.69
C THR A 171 -9.63 25.50 6.03
N GLN A 172 -9.72 25.12 7.30
CA GLN A 172 -9.41 23.77 7.73
C GLN A 172 -10.40 22.74 7.17
N ILE A 173 -11.70 23.06 7.14
CA ILE A 173 -12.73 22.23 6.49
C ILE A 173 -12.40 22.02 5.01
N ASP A 174 -12.06 23.09 4.31
CA ASP A 174 -11.74 23.04 2.88
C ASP A 174 -10.47 22.21 2.62
N ASN A 175 -9.47 22.29 3.51
CA ASN A 175 -8.28 21.45 3.45
C ASN A 175 -8.60 19.96 3.65
N TYR A 176 -9.43 19.60 4.62
CA TYR A 176 -9.84 18.20 4.80
C TYR A 176 -10.69 17.69 3.63
N LYS A 177 -11.59 18.52 3.09
CA LYS A 177 -12.35 18.18 1.87
C LYS A 177 -11.42 17.97 0.68
N ARG A 178 -10.37 18.79 0.53
CA ARG A 178 -9.36 18.61 -0.52
C ARG A 178 -8.63 17.27 -0.37
N GLN A 179 -8.18 16.94 0.86
CA GLN A 179 -7.53 15.65 1.14
C GLN A 179 -8.47 14.46 0.86
N LEU A 180 -9.75 14.57 1.23
CA LEU A 180 -10.74 13.53 0.95
C LEU A 180 -11.00 13.38 -0.56
N LYS A 181 -11.09 14.48 -1.32
CA LYS A 181 -11.18 14.44 -2.79
C LYS A 181 -9.96 13.77 -3.42
N GLU A 182 -8.76 14.08 -2.95
CA GLU A 182 -7.52 13.46 -3.39
C GLU A 182 -7.53 11.94 -3.17
N LEU A 183 -7.94 11.50 -1.98
CA LEU A 183 -8.04 10.08 -1.62
C LEU A 183 -9.10 9.34 -2.46
N LEU A 184 -10.19 10.02 -2.83
CA LEU A 184 -11.26 9.50 -3.69
C LEU A 184 -10.96 9.66 -5.20
N GLU A 185 -9.80 10.21 -5.57
CA GLU A 185 -9.42 10.51 -6.97
C GLU A 185 -10.43 11.42 -7.69
N ILE A 186 -11.11 12.31 -6.97
CA ILE A 186 -12.05 13.28 -7.55
C ILE A 186 -11.26 14.50 -8.02
N THR A 187 -11.15 14.70 -9.33
CA THR A 187 -10.37 15.78 -9.97
C THR A 187 -11.23 16.88 -10.58
N ASP A 188 -12.55 16.76 -10.50
CA ASP A 188 -13.46 17.77 -11.06
C ASP A 188 -13.70 18.95 -10.10
N ASP A 189 -14.14 20.09 -10.68
CA ASP A 189 -14.43 21.32 -9.94
C ASP A 189 -15.83 21.35 -9.32
N ARG A 190 -16.57 20.24 -9.33
CA ARG A 190 -17.89 20.18 -8.72
C ARG A 190 -17.81 20.46 -7.23
N LYS A 191 -18.80 21.20 -6.72
CA LYS A 191 -18.93 21.41 -5.28
C LYS A 191 -19.04 20.05 -4.59
N PHE A 192 -18.01 19.74 -3.81
CA PHE A 192 -17.96 18.53 -3.00
C PHE A 192 -18.31 18.91 -1.57
N ASP A 193 -19.31 18.26 -1.02
CA ASP A 193 -19.66 18.36 0.39
C ASP A 193 -20.03 16.99 0.93
N ILE A 194 -19.91 16.82 2.23
CA ILE A 194 -20.34 15.62 2.93
C ILE A 194 -21.66 15.90 3.64
N SER A 195 -22.59 14.94 3.59
CA SER A 195 -23.80 14.98 4.39
C SER A 195 -23.44 14.75 5.85
N GLY A 196 -23.91 15.61 6.73
CA GLY A 196 -23.83 15.36 8.18
C GLY A 196 -24.76 14.21 8.54
N ILE A 197 -24.22 13.18 9.17
CA ILE A 197 -25.05 12.20 9.89
C ILE A 197 -25.31 12.82 11.26
N GLY A 198 -26.58 12.93 11.66
CA GLY A 198 -26.95 13.39 13.00
C GLY A 198 -26.34 12.44 14.04
N THR A 199 -25.14 12.77 14.52
CA THR A 199 -24.46 11.98 15.55
C THR A 199 -25.21 12.19 16.87
N ASN A 200 -26.04 11.20 17.23
CA ASN A 200 -26.72 11.20 18.53
C ASN A 200 -25.67 11.01 19.63
N ASP A 201 -25.80 11.77 20.72
CA ASP A 201 -24.94 11.66 21.91
C ASP A 201 -24.96 10.23 22.52
N GLU A 202 -26.07 9.48 22.34
CA GLU A 202 -26.17 8.07 22.73
C GLU A 202 -25.14 7.17 22.06
N ALA A 203 -24.76 7.47 20.79
CA ALA A 203 -23.74 6.71 20.06
C ALA A 203 -22.35 6.82 20.71
N THR A 204 -22.08 7.94 21.38
CA THR A 204 -20.81 8.18 22.11
C THR A 204 -20.71 7.33 23.38
N MET A 205 -21.86 6.96 23.98
CA MET A 205 -21.94 6.19 25.23
C MET A 205 -22.10 4.68 25.00
N GLN A 206 -21.90 4.18 23.79
CA GLN A 206 -21.94 2.74 23.49
C GLN A 206 -20.86 1.99 24.26
N LEU A 207 -21.14 0.72 24.57
CA LEU A 207 -20.19 -0.18 25.18
C LEU A 207 -19.00 -0.41 24.24
N ILE A 208 -17.79 -0.20 24.74
CA ILE A 208 -16.56 -0.44 24.00
C ILE A 208 -16.20 -1.92 24.17
N PRO A 209 -16.04 -2.70 23.06
CA PRO A 209 -15.66 -4.11 23.15
C PRO A 209 -14.25 -4.25 23.75
N SER A 210 -13.97 -5.38 24.40
CA SER A 210 -12.65 -5.60 25.02
C SER A 210 -11.55 -5.76 23.97
N VAL A 211 -10.32 -5.31 24.29
CA VAL A 211 -9.15 -5.45 23.41
C VAL A 211 -8.98 -6.89 22.95
N ASN A 212 -9.08 -7.87 23.86
CA ASN A 212 -8.89 -9.27 23.53
C ASN A 212 -9.94 -9.81 22.57
N GLU A 213 -11.20 -9.41 22.73
CA GLU A 213 -12.27 -9.83 21.81
C GLU A 213 -12.05 -9.31 20.41
N VAL A 214 -11.72 -8.02 20.26
CA VAL A 214 -11.41 -7.40 18.96
C VAL A 214 -10.20 -8.06 18.32
N TYR A 215 -9.13 -8.25 19.10
CA TYR A 215 -7.89 -8.86 18.61
C TYR A 215 -8.09 -10.29 18.11
N GLN A 216 -8.82 -11.15 18.85
CA GLN A 216 -9.06 -12.53 18.43
C GLN A 216 -9.89 -12.62 17.14
N LYS A 217 -10.87 -11.74 16.95
CA LYS A 217 -11.61 -11.64 15.68
C LYS A 217 -10.69 -11.14 14.55
N ALA A 218 -9.93 -10.08 14.80
CA ALA A 218 -9.02 -9.48 13.83
C ALA A 218 -7.93 -10.46 13.35
N LEU A 219 -7.37 -11.31 14.22
CA LEU A 219 -6.39 -12.35 13.85
C LEU A 219 -6.88 -13.30 12.76
N ASN A 220 -8.19 -13.51 12.65
CA ASN A 220 -8.78 -14.40 11.66
C ASN A 220 -9.30 -13.66 10.42
N LEU A 221 -9.67 -12.39 10.56
CA LEU A 221 -10.32 -11.62 9.50
C LEU A 221 -9.36 -10.73 8.72
N ARG A 222 -8.29 -10.23 9.37
CA ARG A 222 -7.43 -9.22 8.75
C ARG A 222 -6.56 -9.80 7.63
N PRO A 223 -6.60 -9.20 6.42
CA PRO A 223 -5.90 -9.72 5.25
C PRO A 223 -4.37 -9.72 5.42
N GLU A 224 -3.79 -8.79 6.17
CA GLU A 224 -2.37 -8.74 6.46
C GLU A 224 -1.88 -9.96 7.26
N ILE A 225 -2.69 -10.49 8.17
CA ILE A 225 -2.36 -11.71 8.93
C ILE A 225 -2.49 -12.95 8.03
N GLN A 226 -3.53 -13.00 7.20
CA GLN A 226 -3.71 -14.09 6.24
C GLN A 226 -2.58 -14.11 5.20
N SER A 227 -2.17 -12.94 4.71
CA SER A 227 -1.03 -12.78 3.81
C SER A 227 0.28 -13.31 4.41
N SER A 228 0.56 -12.98 5.68
CA SER A 228 1.74 -13.46 6.38
C SER A 228 1.72 -14.99 6.57
N ARG A 229 0.56 -15.60 6.81
CA ARG A 229 0.41 -17.07 6.87
C ARG A 229 0.70 -17.71 5.52
N LEU A 230 0.14 -17.18 4.43
CA LEU A 230 0.42 -17.68 3.08
C LEU A 230 1.89 -17.52 2.68
N SER A 231 2.56 -16.49 3.19
CA SER A 231 4.00 -16.30 2.97
C SER A 231 4.84 -17.41 3.62
N ILE A 232 4.42 -17.94 4.78
CA ILE A 232 5.06 -19.12 5.41
C ILE A 232 4.81 -20.35 4.54
N ASP A 233 3.58 -20.56 4.04
CA ASP A 233 3.27 -21.68 3.15
C ASP A 233 4.06 -21.61 1.83
N ALA A 234 4.27 -20.40 1.29
CA ALA A 234 5.11 -20.18 0.12
C ALA A 234 6.57 -20.51 0.42
N ALA A 235 7.10 -20.10 1.58
CA ALA A 235 8.46 -20.41 2.00
C ALA A 235 8.68 -21.91 2.22
N ASP A 236 7.66 -22.68 2.63
CA ASP A 236 7.72 -24.14 2.68
C ASP A 236 7.86 -24.74 1.28
N LEU A 237 7.14 -24.22 0.28
CA LEU A 237 7.32 -24.65 -1.10
C LEU A 237 8.72 -24.30 -1.63
N ASP A 238 9.29 -23.16 -1.23
CA ASP A 238 10.65 -22.75 -1.63
C ASP A 238 11.71 -23.72 -1.07
N ILE A 239 11.52 -24.23 0.14
CA ILE A 239 12.38 -25.30 0.70
C ILE A 239 12.29 -26.55 -0.19
N ASP A 240 11.10 -26.90 -0.61
CA ASP A 240 10.88 -28.09 -1.44
C ASP A 240 11.40 -27.90 -2.88
N ILE A 241 11.31 -26.69 -3.42
CA ILE A 241 11.92 -26.32 -4.70
C ILE A 241 13.44 -26.41 -4.60
N ALA A 242 14.03 -25.89 -3.52
CA ALA A 242 15.47 -26.00 -3.29
C ALA A 242 15.93 -27.47 -3.16
N LYS A 243 15.13 -28.34 -2.52
CA LYS A 243 15.42 -29.79 -2.44
C LYS A 243 15.34 -30.49 -3.79
N ALA A 244 14.55 -29.96 -4.74
CA ALA A 244 14.46 -30.53 -6.09
C ALA A 244 15.81 -30.59 -6.79
N GLY A 245 16.74 -29.66 -6.46
CA GLY A 245 18.11 -29.67 -6.99
C GLY A 245 18.98 -30.89 -6.60
N TYR A 246 18.53 -31.72 -5.66
CA TYR A 246 19.20 -33.01 -5.35
C TYR A 246 18.72 -34.15 -6.24
N TYR A 247 17.63 -34.00 -6.95
CA TYR A 247 17.06 -35.05 -7.80
C TYR A 247 17.57 -34.95 -9.24
N PRO A 248 17.54 -36.07 -9.99
CA PRO A 248 17.85 -36.04 -11.40
C PRO A 248 16.91 -35.13 -12.21
N SER A 249 17.42 -34.54 -13.28
CA SER A 249 16.60 -33.86 -14.28
C SER A 249 16.65 -34.58 -15.62
N ILE A 250 15.54 -34.54 -16.36
CA ILE A 250 15.38 -35.15 -17.68
C ILE A 250 14.95 -34.06 -18.64
N SER A 251 15.75 -33.86 -19.69
CA SER A 251 15.45 -32.92 -20.76
C SER A 251 15.43 -33.62 -22.10
N LEU A 252 14.46 -33.25 -22.94
CA LEU A 252 14.38 -33.62 -24.34
C LEU A 252 14.83 -32.45 -25.21
N THR A 253 15.60 -32.73 -26.21
CA THR A 253 16.00 -31.75 -27.24
C THR A 253 15.71 -32.33 -28.61
N ALA A 254 15.22 -31.51 -29.53
CA ALA A 254 15.09 -31.87 -30.96
C ALA A 254 15.48 -30.66 -31.78
N GLY A 255 16.11 -30.90 -32.90
CA GLY A 255 16.57 -29.81 -33.78
C GLY A 255 16.63 -30.23 -35.23
N ILE A 256 16.35 -29.28 -36.10
CA ILE A 256 16.62 -29.35 -37.52
C ILE A 256 17.57 -28.22 -37.84
N GLY A 257 18.72 -28.53 -38.40
CA GLY A 257 19.75 -27.52 -38.69
C GLY A 257 20.31 -27.67 -40.10
N ASP A 258 20.76 -26.57 -40.60
CA ASP A 258 21.42 -26.47 -41.89
C ASP A 258 22.57 -25.45 -41.85
N SER A 259 23.55 -25.63 -42.73
CA SER A 259 24.68 -24.72 -42.76
C SER A 259 25.26 -24.60 -44.15
N HIS A 260 25.83 -23.45 -44.46
CA HIS A 260 26.63 -23.25 -45.65
C HIS A 260 27.95 -22.54 -45.31
N TYR A 261 28.94 -22.75 -46.16
CA TYR A 261 30.30 -22.22 -46.05
C TYR A 261 30.81 -21.78 -47.42
N SER A 262 31.17 -20.52 -47.59
CA SER A 262 31.63 -19.95 -48.88
C SER A 262 32.99 -20.45 -49.36
N GLY A 263 33.77 -21.09 -48.48
CA GLY A 263 35.02 -21.76 -48.81
C GLY A 263 34.87 -23.15 -49.46
N SER A 264 33.64 -23.67 -49.55
CA SER A 264 33.33 -24.92 -50.26
C SER A 264 33.37 -24.72 -51.79
N ARG A 265 33.61 -25.81 -52.52
CA ARG A 265 33.46 -25.85 -53.98
C ARG A 265 32.02 -25.91 -54.47
N GLU A 266 31.12 -26.31 -53.59
CA GLU A 266 29.70 -26.47 -53.87
C GLU A 266 28.95 -25.16 -53.67
N SER A 267 27.86 -24.98 -54.44
CA SER A 267 27.01 -23.81 -54.24
C SER A 267 26.32 -23.87 -52.89
N ALA A 268 25.97 -22.72 -52.33
CA ALA A 268 25.24 -22.66 -51.04
C ALA A 268 23.96 -23.51 -51.06
N GLY A 269 23.22 -23.57 -52.19
CA GLY A 269 22.01 -24.38 -52.32
C GLY A 269 22.28 -25.89 -52.32
N GLU A 270 23.45 -26.33 -52.86
CA GLU A 270 23.86 -27.74 -52.82
C GLU A 270 24.31 -28.14 -51.42
N GLN A 271 25.06 -27.27 -50.75
CA GLN A 271 25.47 -27.47 -49.36
C GLN A 271 24.24 -27.58 -48.43
N MET A 272 23.25 -26.71 -48.60
CA MET A 272 22.01 -26.76 -47.80
C MET A 272 21.24 -28.04 -48.00
N ARG A 273 21.34 -28.67 -49.16
CA ARG A 273 20.73 -30.01 -49.38
C ARG A 273 21.49 -31.14 -48.70
N GLN A 274 22.82 -31.03 -48.63
CA GLN A 274 23.69 -32.06 -48.07
C GLN A 274 23.88 -31.90 -46.56
N ASN A 275 23.84 -30.69 -46.05
CA ASN A 275 24.07 -30.37 -44.64
C ASN A 275 22.79 -30.38 -43.78
N LEU A 276 21.60 -30.48 -44.41
CA LEU A 276 20.36 -30.60 -43.69
C LEU A 276 20.38 -31.80 -42.74
N SER A 277 20.32 -31.52 -41.48
CA SER A 277 20.37 -32.52 -40.40
C SER A 277 19.22 -32.39 -39.43
N ALA A 278 18.76 -33.51 -38.95
CA ALA A 278 17.76 -33.58 -37.86
C ALA A 278 18.35 -34.37 -36.69
N SER A 279 18.17 -33.88 -35.50
CA SER A 279 18.66 -34.51 -34.28
C SER A 279 17.57 -34.58 -33.22
N ALA A 280 17.57 -35.62 -32.41
CA ALA A 280 16.76 -35.73 -31.23
C ALA A 280 17.63 -36.35 -30.12
N GLY A 281 17.50 -35.85 -28.93
CA GLY A 281 18.30 -36.29 -27.77
C GLY A 281 17.48 -36.28 -26.45
N VAL A 282 17.88 -37.21 -25.58
CA VAL A 282 17.43 -37.25 -24.19
C VAL A 282 18.62 -37.06 -23.30
N THR A 283 18.57 -36.08 -22.42
CA THR A 283 19.64 -35.83 -21.45
C THR A 283 19.13 -36.11 -20.04
N LEU A 284 19.76 -37.08 -19.35
CA LEU A 284 19.59 -37.31 -17.92
C LEU A 284 20.77 -36.67 -17.20
N SER A 285 20.50 -35.74 -16.30
CA SER A 285 21.51 -35.09 -15.46
C SER A 285 21.29 -35.45 -14.01
N ILE A 286 22.31 -36.07 -13.39
CA ILE A 286 22.27 -36.49 -11.98
C ILE A 286 23.38 -35.72 -11.24
N PRO A 287 23.02 -34.81 -10.29
CA PRO A 287 24.04 -34.09 -9.54
C PRO A 287 24.71 -35.05 -8.51
N ILE A 288 26.01 -35.32 -8.69
CA ILE A 288 26.79 -36.16 -7.77
C ILE A 288 27.51 -35.27 -6.76
N PHE A 289 28.13 -34.19 -7.20
CA PHE A 289 28.84 -33.22 -6.38
C PHE A 289 28.66 -31.82 -6.96
N ASP A 290 28.15 -30.91 -6.15
CA ASP A 290 27.74 -29.57 -6.57
C ASP A 290 28.38 -28.43 -5.75
N ASN A 291 29.53 -28.69 -5.14
CA ASN A 291 30.23 -27.75 -4.28
C ASN A 291 29.34 -27.18 -3.15
N LYS A 292 28.47 -28.00 -2.57
CA LYS A 292 27.49 -27.66 -1.51
C LYS A 292 26.40 -26.69 -1.94
N ARG A 293 26.25 -26.38 -3.23
CA ARG A 293 25.27 -25.39 -3.72
C ARG A 293 23.85 -25.74 -3.29
N ASN A 294 23.37 -26.94 -3.53
CA ASN A 294 22.03 -27.37 -3.16
C ASN A 294 21.84 -27.38 -1.63
N LYS A 295 22.84 -27.82 -0.86
CA LYS A 295 22.79 -27.76 0.62
C LYS A 295 22.63 -26.33 1.10
N THR A 296 23.39 -25.39 0.53
CA THR A 296 23.30 -23.97 0.88
C THR A 296 21.94 -23.36 0.49
N ASN A 297 21.41 -23.72 -0.68
CA ASN A 297 20.10 -23.25 -1.13
C ASN A 297 18.98 -23.70 -0.19
N VAL A 298 18.99 -24.98 0.21
CA VAL A 298 18.02 -25.50 1.19
C VAL A 298 18.18 -24.83 2.55
N GLN A 299 19.42 -24.57 2.99
CA GLN A 299 19.64 -23.86 4.25
C GLN A 299 19.12 -22.42 4.18
N LYS A 300 19.37 -21.69 3.08
CA LYS A 300 18.83 -20.33 2.86
C LYS A 300 17.30 -20.35 2.85
N ALA A 301 16.67 -21.28 2.14
CA ALA A 301 15.21 -21.39 2.10
C ALA A 301 14.62 -21.64 3.51
N ARG A 302 15.27 -22.46 4.34
CA ARG A 302 14.86 -22.65 5.73
C ARG A 302 14.97 -21.38 6.58
N LEU A 303 16.05 -20.62 6.41
CA LEU A 303 16.23 -19.33 7.10
C LEU A 303 15.17 -18.32 6.65
N ASN A 304 14.84 -18.27 5.36
CA ASN A 304 13.75 -17.44 4.85
C ASN A 304 12.38 -17.82 5.44
N LYS A 305 12.11 -19.13 5.63
CA LYS A 305 10.90 -19.55 6.33
C LYS A 305 10.88 -19.06 7.79
N MET A 306 11.98 -19.22 8.53
CA MET A 306 12.08 -18.71 9.91
C MET A 306 11.87 -17.18 9.95
N ASP A 307 12.40 -16.45 8.98
CA ASP A 307 12.16 -15.01 8.85
C ASP A 307 10.67 -14.68 8.62
N SER A 308 9.99 -15.42 7.73
CA SER A 308 8.55 -15.30 7.51
C SER A 308 7.73 -15.61 8.77
N GLU A 309 8.13 -16.58 9.59
CA GLU A 309 7.50 -16.89 10.87
C GLU A 309 7.67 -15.75 11.88
N LEU A 310 8.85 -15.11 11.94
CA LEU A 310 9.10 -13.93 12.76
C LEU A 310 8.29 -12.72 12.27
N GLN A 311 8.19 -12.51 10.95
CA GLN A 311 7.37 -11.46 10.36
C GLN A 311 5.88 -11.62 10.72
N LEU A 312 5.35 -12.85 10.74
CA LEU A 312 3.98 -13.10 11.23
C LEU A 312 3.83 -12.70 12.70
N GLN A 313 4.78 -13.07 13.57
CA GLN A 313 4.73 -12.67 14.97
C GLN A 313 4.78 -11.16 15.15
N ASP A 314 5.61 -10.46 14.38
CA ASP A 314 5.71 -9.01 14.44
C ASP A 314 4.42 -8.34 13.91
N GLN A 315 3.81 -8.90 12.86
CA GLN A 315 2.53 -8.42 12.36
C GLN A 315 1.40 -8.62 13.38
N GLN A 316 1.41 -9.75 14.11
CA GLN A 316 0.47 -10.00 15.21
C GLN A 316 0.64 -9.01 16.36
N LYS A 317 1.88 -8.70 16.76
CA LYS A 317 2.17 -7.69 17.79
C LYS A 317 1.72 -6.31 17.35
N LYS A 318 1.98 -5.93 16.10
CA LYS A 318 1.54 -4.66 15.52
C LYS A 318 0.02 -4.55 15.51
N LEU A 319 -0.67 -5.62 15.10
CA LEU A 319 -2.14 -5.68 15.15
C LEU A 319 -2.67 -5.49 16.59
N TYR A 320 -2.06 -6.18 17.56
CA TYR A 320 -2.44 -6.02 18.97
C TYR A 320 -2.26 -4.58 19.45
N SER A 321 -1.11 -3.98 19.16
CA SER A 321 -0.80 -2.58 19.54
C SER A 321 -1.78 -1.60 18.90
N THR A 322 -2.15 -1.79 17.63
CA THR A 322 -3.15 -0.93 16.95
C THR A 322 -4.55 -1.07 17.58
N VAL A 323 -4.98 -2.29 17.88
CA VAL A 323 -6.27 -2.51 18.55
C VAL A 323 -6.27 -1.92 19.96
N GLU A 324 -5.19 -2.08 20.71
CA GLU A 324 -5.02 -1.50 22.04
C GLU A 324 -5.03 0.04 22.00
N GLU A 325 -4.36 0.65 21.03
CA GLU A 325 -4.36 2.09 20.80
C GLU A 325 -5.78 2.61 20.52
N TYR A 326 -6.52 1.96 19.62
CA TYR A 326 -7.90 2.35 19.32
C TYR A 326 -8.81 2.19 20.52
N TRP A 327 -8.62 1.13 21.30
CA TRP A 327 -9.37 0.91 22.53
C TRP A 327 -9.07 1.99 23.59
N LEU A 328 -7.79 2.29 23.84
CA LEU A 328 -7.38 3.34 24.77
C LEU A 328 -7.94 4.70 24.37
N ASN A 329 -7.87 5.01 23.07
CA ASN A 329 -8.43 6.25 22.54
C ASN A 329 -9.95 6.31 22.67
N ALA A 330 -10.66 5.23 22.37
CA ALA A 330 -12.10 5.15 22.56
C ALA A 330 -12.49 5.36 24.02
N TYR A 331 -11.87 4.60 24.93
CA TYR A 331 -12.12 4.65 26.36
C TYR A 331 -11.79 6.02 26.98
N SER A 332 -10.58 6.53 26.71
CA SER A 332 -10.12 7.82 27.25
C SER A 332 -11.03 8.97 26.77
N ASN A 333 -11.35 9.00 25.47
CA ASN A 333 -12.20 10.08 24.93
C ASN A 333 -13.65 9.95 25.42
N GLN A 334 -14.17 8.75 25.65
CA GLN A 334 -15.49 8.56 26.26
C GLN A 334 -15.53 9.14 27.69
N GLN A 335 -14.49 8.91 28.50
CA GLN A 335 -14.40 9.52 29.85
C GLN A 335 -14.23 11.04 29.78
N LYS A 336 -13.41 11.53 28.84
CA LYS A 336 -13.26 12.97 28.58
C LYS A 336 -14.59 13.60 28.15
N TYR A 337 -15.38 12.92 27.33
CA TYR A 337 -16.68 13.42 26.90
C TYR A 337 -17.66 13.61 28.07
N VAL A 338 -17.70 12.66 29.02
CA VAL A 338 -18.53 12.78 30.23
C VAL A 338 -18.10 14.00 31.07
N ALA A 339 -16.77 14.16 31.28
CA ALA A 339 -16.22 15.29 32.01
C ALA A 339 -16.45 16.64 31.30
N ALA A 340 -16.26 16.64 29.96
CA ALA A 340 -16.46 17.84 29.13
C ALA A 340 -17.92 18.32 29.10
N ASN A 341 -18.88 17.39 29.13
CA ASN A 341 -20.31 17.77 29.29
C ASN A 341 -20.59 18.50 30.62
N ALA A 342 -20.02 18.02 31.72
CA ALA A 342 -20.15 18.69 33.01
C ALA A 342 -19.42 20.06 33.02
N LYS A 343 -18.20 20.13 32.46
CA LYS A 343 -17.45 21.38 32.29
C LYS A 343 -18.24 22.38 31.46
N LEU A 344 -18.80 21.95 30.31
CA LEU A 344 -19.58 22.82 29.42
C LEU A 344 -20.82 23.42 30.16
N LYS A 345 -21.56 22.58 30.86
CA LYS A 345 -22.75 23.06 31.63
C LYS A 345 -22.33 24.14 32.63
N SER A 346 -21.26 23.93 33.38
CA SER A 346 -20.77 24.89 34.37
C SER A 346 -20.21 26.17 33.73
N ALA A 347 -19.44 26.04 32.67
CA ALA A 347 -18.85 27.18 31.92
C ALA A 347 -19.95 28.03 31.28
N GLN A 348 -20.99 27.40 30.72
CA GLN A 348 -22.15 28.10 30.15
C GLN A 348 -22.88 28.93 31.20
N THR A 349 -23.23 28.34 32.33
CA THR A 349 -23.89 29.05 33.42
C THR A 349 -23.01 30.19 33.96
N SER A 350 -21.71 29.96 34.13
CA SER A 350 -20.77 30.99 34.58
C SER A 350 -20.69 32.15 33.60
N TYR A 351 -20.58 31.87 32.30
CA TYR A 351 -20.50 32.91 31.28
C TYR A 351 -21.79 33.73 31.18
N GLU A 352 -22.99 33.11 31.25
CA GLU A 352 -24.29 33.79 31.25
C GLU A 352 -24.37 34.77 32.41
N LEU A 353 -23.96 34.37 33.61
CA LEU A 353 -23.96 35.26 34.80
C LEU A 353 -22.92 36.37 34.66
N LEU A 354 -21.70 36.12 34.13
CA LEU A 354 -20.69 37.12 33.87
C LEU A 354 -21.14 38.16 32.83
N ASP A 355 -21.80 37.72 31.74
CA ASP A 355 -22.33 38.63 30.71
C ASP A 355 -23.45 39.53 31.30
N GLU A 356 -24.30 38.99 32.16
CA GLU A 356 -25.33 39.77 32.85
C GLU A 356 -24.75 40.78 33.86
N GLN A 357 -23.75 40.38 34.63
CA GLN A 357 -23.04 41.28 35.57
C GLN A 357 -22.24 42.36 34.86
N PHE A 358 -21.61 42.03 33.73
CA PHE A 358 -20.91 43.01 32.88
C PHE A 358 -21.87 44.07 32.29
N LYS A 359 -23.06 43.64 31.83
CA LYS A 359 -24.14 44.55 31.37
C LYS A 359 -24.58 45.52 32.42
N ASN A 360 -24.54 45.13 33.68
CA ASN A 360 -24.92 45.95 34.82
C ASN A 360 -23.73 46.72 35.42
N GLY A 361 -22.54 46.69 34.82
CA GLY A 361 -21.36 47.38 35.31
C GLY A 361 -20.75 46.80 36.58
N LEU A 362 -21.16 45.58 37.00
CA LEU A 362 -20.71 44.91 38.23
C LEU A 362 -19.44 44.11 38.03
N LYS A 363 -19.08 43.79 36.81
CA LYS A 363 -17.87 43.06 36.43
C LYS A 363 -17.10 43.79 35.33
N ASN A 364 -15.77 43.55 35.26
CA ASN A 364 -14.91 44.16 34.25
C ASN A 364 -14.85 43.27 32.99
N ILE A 365 -14.32 43.83 31.91
CA ILE A 365 -14.22 43.17 30.62
C ILE A 365 -13.31 41.93 30.65
N VAL A 366 -12.25 41.94 31.46
CA VAL A 366 -11.29 40.84 31.55
C VAL A 366 -11.96 39.58 32.11
N GLU A 367 -12.83 39.76 33.13
CA GLU A 367 -13.61 38.63 33.72
C GLU A 367 -14.58 38.05 32.69
N LEU A 368 -15.27 38.90 31.92
CA LEU A 368 -16.16 38.47 30.85
C LEU A 368 -15.41 37.67 29.78
N MET A 369 -14.25 38.14 29.34
CA MET A 369 -13.43 37.48 28.33
C MET A 369 -12.90 36.13 28.83
N ASN A 370 -12.41 36.05 30.06
CA ASN A 370 -11.97 34.81 30.67
C ASN A 370 -13.13 33.76 30.70
N GLY A 371 -14.31 34.20 31.10
CA GLY A 371 -15.52 33.32 31.11
C GLY A 371 -15.91 32.82 29.71
N ARG A 372 -15.77 33.69 28.72
CA ARG A 372 -16.01 33.31 27.31
C ARG A 372 -14.97 32.29 26.80
N ASP A 373 -13.72 32.50 27.08
CA ASP A 373 -12.62 31.61 26.65
C ASP A 373 -12.76 30.24 27.33
N GLU A 374 -13.20 30.21 28.60
CA GLU A 374 -13.52 28.96 29.29
C GLU A 374 -14.71 28.24 28.64
N LEU A 375 -15.79 28.97 28.27
CA LEU A 375 -16.93 28.39 27.56
C LEU A 375 -16.52 27.83 26.20
N MET A 376 -15.74 28.58 25.42
CA MET A 376 -15.23 28.14 24.13
C MET A 376 -14.37 26.88 24.24
N SER A 377 -13.44 26.87 25.21
CA SER A 377 -12.61 25.69 25.51
C SER A 377 -13.48 24.47 25.86
N ALA A 378 -14.50 24.64 26.70
CA ALA A 378 -15.39 23.57 27.11
C ALA A 378 -16.23 23.00 25.93
N GLN A 379 -16.66 23.87 25.00
CA GLN A 379 -17.39 23.45 23.80
C GLN A 379 -16.45 22.65 22.87
N GLN A 380 -15.22 23.12 22.65
CA GLN A 380 -14.23 22.40 21.83
C GLN A 380 -13.83 21.05 22.44
N ASP A 381 -13.60 21.00 23.75
CA ASP A 381 -13.28 19.77 24.49
C ASP A 381 -14.40 18.71 24.31
N ARG A 382 -15.66 19.15 24.42
CA ARG A 382 -16.81 18.27 24.23
C ARG A 382 -16.89 17.74 22.79
N LEU A 383 -16.76 18.61 21.79
CA LEU A 383 -16.83 18.21 20.39
C LEU A 383 -15.68 17.24 20.04
N GLN A 384 -14.46 17.57 20.43
CA GLN A 384 -13.29 16.75 20.16
C GLN A 384 -13.41 15.35 20.78
N SER A 385 -13.79 15.30 22.06
CA SER A 385 -13.96 14.02 22.77
C SER A 385 -15.11 13.20 22.17
N LYS A 386 -16.24 13.82 21.78
CA LYS A 386 -17.35 13.18 21.08
C LYS A 386 -16.89 12.49 19.79
N TYR A 387 -16.31 13.26 18.88
CA TYR A 387 -15.95 12.77 17.56
C TYR A 387 -14.81 11.75 17.59
N ASN A 388 -13.83 11.93 18.48
CA ASN A 388 -12.76 10.95 18.68
C ASN A 388 -13.30 9.63 19.26
N THR A 389 -14.26 9.67 20.17
CA THR A 389 -14.90 8.45 20.70
C THR A 389 -15.62 7.69 19.59
N LEU A 390 -16.45 8.39 18.79
CA LEU A 390 -17.18 7.79 17.68
C LEU A 390 -16.24 7.14 16.67
N LEU A 391 -15.20 7.85 16.27
CA LEU A 391 -14.21 7.33 15.33
C LEU A 391 -13.58 6.02 15.82
N HIS A 392 -13.06 6.02 17.04
CA HIS A 392 -12.31 4.85 17.53
C HIS A 392 -13.23 3.67 17.86
N ILE A 393 -14.48 3.88 18.26
CA ILE A 393 -15.48 2.80 18.38
C ILE A 393 -15.74 2.18 16.99
N GLN A 394 -15.91 2.99 15.95
CA GLN A 394 -16.14 2.49 14.60
C GLN A 394 -14.93 1.76 14.03
N LEU A 395 -13.71 2.25 14.31
CA LEU A 395 -12.48 1.55 13.93
C LEU A 395 -12.36 0.20 14.65
N LEU A 396 -12.68 0.10 15.94
CA LEU A 396 -12.71 -1.18 16.64
C LEU A 396 -13.71 -2.17 16.02
N LYS A 397 -14.91 -1.72 15.65
CA LYS A 397 -15.91 -2.53 14.93
C LYS A 397 -15.39 -2.96 13.57
N PHE A 398 -14.71 -2.08 12.84
CA PHE A 398 -14.10 -2.40 11.56
C PHE A 398 -13.03 -3.50 11.68
N TYR A 399 -12.24 -3.51 12.76
CA TYR A 399 -11.31 -4.60 13.06
C TYR A 399 -12.01 -5.90 13.46
N GLN A 400 -13.27 -5.86 13.85
CA GLN A 400 -14.11 -7.06 14.05
C GLN A 400 -14.77 -7.55 12.75
N GLY A 401 -14.57 -6.86 11.62
CA GLY A 401 -15.14 -7.20 10.30
C GLY A 401 -16.47 -6.52 9.99
N GLU A 402 -16.90 -5.55 10.79
CA GLU A 402 -18.09 -4.76 10.51
C GLU A 402 -17.74 -3.60 9.55
N SER A 403 -18.73 -3.13 8.79
CA SER A 403 -18.55 -1.92 7.97
C SER A 403 -18.51 -0.67 8.85
N ILE A 404 -17.70 0.33 8.44
CA ILE A 404 -17.66 1.63 9.10
C ILE A 404 -18.99 2.36 8.81
N ASN A 405 -19.75 2.69 9.85
CA ASN A 405 -21.02 3.43 9.78
C ASN A 405 -20.88 4.68 10.66
N LEU A 406 -20.48 5.80 10.04
CA LEU A 406 -20.26 7.10 10.67
C LEU A 406 -21.38 8.08 10.34
#